data_400e59093a4cecfd3ff0aeedc1fcc88c
#
_entry.id   400e59093a4cecfd3ff0aeedc1fcc88c
#
_cell.length_a   1.000
_cell.length_b   1.000
_cell.length_c   1.000
_cell.angle_alpha   90.00
_cell.angle_beta   90.00
_cell.angle_gamma   90.00
#
_symmetry.space_group_name_H-M   'P 1'
#
loop_
_entity.id
_entity.type
_entity.pdbx_description
1 polymer ?
#
loop_
_entity_poly.entity_id
_entity_poly.type
_entity_poly.pdbx_seq_one_letter_code
_entity_poly.pdbx_strand_id
1 'polypeptide(L)'
;MSMKQKLLLLMGGMMLTAFSLPLAAQSISWTDDSQKPDTLWYTEHKEGTEYTLTKPEELAGLSVLVNTYQYTFEGKTIKLGNDVSLAKTVGEETVLWTPVGLYIKGHKIDIPFKGTFDGQGHTVDGMQVSGTIEAVGLFGNLSGATVRNLVIGSNSSVTSTNSSAQIGSVAGLLTKSRILNCTNHMPVSSPGGTNVYVGGIIGRMNVSGYIGGCKNYGEVSNPGSVGGITASTNKADTVVNCVNYGKVTGKDADNSYTGGIVGYLYEDSR
;
A
#
# COMPACT_ATOMS: atom_id res chain seq x y z
N MET A 1 1.41 25.49 -17.16
CA MET A 1 0.80 24.16 -17.00
C MET A 1 0.93 23.76 -15.55
N SER A 2 -0.17 23.58 -14.82
CA SER A 2 -0.13 23.32 -13.38
C SER A 2 0.41 21.90 -13.10
N MET A 3 0.98 21.69 -11.90
CA MET A 3 1.49 20.38 -11.46
C MET A 3 0.40 19.29 -11.51
N LYS A 4 -0.88 19.64 -11.28
CA LYS A 4 -2.05 18.78 -11.51
C LYS A 4 -2.13 18.25 -12.95
N GLN A 5 -1.82 19.06 -13.95
CA GLN A 5 -1.84 18.67 -15.36
C GLN A 5 -0.68 17.75 -15.74
N LYS A 6 0.48 17.88 -15.07
CA LYS A 6 1.63 17.00 -15.32
C LYS A 6 1.43 15.59 -14.73
N LEU A 7 0.81 15.49 -13.55
CA LEU A 7 0.52 14.20 -12.93
C LEU A 7 -0.63 13.48 -13.66
N LEU A 8 -1.65 14.20 -14.10
CA LEU A 8 -2.74 13.65 -14.93
C LEU A 8 -2.24 13.14 -16.27
N LEU A 9 -1.25 13.83 -16.89
CA LEU A 9 -0.63 13.38 -18.15
C LEU A 9 0.21 12.11 -18.00
N LEU A 10 0.83 11.89 -16.83
CA LEU A 10 1.61 10.68 -16.57
C LEU A 10 0.73 9.44 -16.29
N MET A 11 -0.48 9.63 -15.81
CA MET A 11 -1.44 8.54 -15.58
C MET A 11 -2.38 8.28 -16.77
N GLY A 12 -2.46 9.22 -17.72
CA GLY A 12 -3.35 9.14 -18.89
C GLY A 12 -2.67 9.21 -20.25
N GLY A 13 -1.35 9.30 -20.31
CA GLY A 13 -0.63 9.60 -21.55
C GLY A 13 -0.10 8.42 -22.32
N MET A 14 -0.96 7.73 -23.07
CA MET A 14 -0.56 7.19 -24.37
C MET A 14 -1.49 7.75 -25.43
N MET A 15 -0.95 8.69 -26.21
CA MET A 15 -1.68 9.52 -27.14
C MET A 15 -1.86 8.87 -28.50
N LEU A 16 -3.09 8.92 -28.96
CA LEU A 16 -3.62 9.02 -30.34
C LEU A 16 -2.83 8.36 -31.48
N THR A 17 -3.28 7.18 -31.83
CA THR A 17 -3.65 6.88 -33.21
C THR A 17 -5.11 6.42 -33.20
N ALA A 18 -5.92 7.00 -34.07
CA ALA A 18 -7.35 6.77 -34.16
C ALA A 18 -7.64 5.34 -34.60
N PHE A 19 -7.63 4.41 -33.66
CA PHE A 19 -8.35 3.16 -33.73
C PHE A 19 -9.44 3.25 -32.66
N SER A 20 -10.69 3.07 -33.05
CA SER A 20 -11.83 2.90 -32.16
C SER A 20 -11.67 1.57 -31.37
N LEU A 21 -10.75 1.52 -30.45
CA LEU A 21 -10.78 0.53 -29.39
C LEU A 21 -11.98 0.88 -28.49
N PRO A 22 -12.73 -0.10 -27.99
CA PRO A 22 -13.72 0.18 -26.97
C PRO A 22 -12.99 0.95 -25.87
N LEU A 23 -13.59 2.08 -25.47
CA LEU A 23 -13.11 2.87 -24.34
C LEU A 23 -13.04 1.91 -23.17
N ALA A 24 -11.83 1.42 -22.84
CA ALA A 24 -11.66 0.62 -21.64
C ALA A 24 -12.19 1.50 -20.51
N ALA A 25 -13.20 1.03 -19.79
CA ALA A 25 -13.80 1.76 -18.71
C ALA A 25 -12.67 2.25 -17.79
N GLN A 26 -12.55 3.57 -17.66
CA GLN A 26 -11.50 4.16 -16.83
C GLN A 26 -11.87 3.80 -15.40
N SER A 27 -11.03 3.03 -14.72
CA SER A 27 -11.29 2.60 -13.36
C SER A 27 -11.49 3.81 -12.45
N ILE A 28 -12.57 3.80 -11.67
CA ILE A 28 -12.90 4.87 -10.72
C ILE A 28 -12.02 4.68 -9.49
N SER A 29 -11.39 5.74 -9.02
CA SER A 29 -10.56 5.72 -7.81
C SER A 29 -11.17 6.58 -6.69
N TRP A 30 -10.94 6.17 -5.44
CA TRP A 30 -11.29 6.98 -4.27
C TRP A 30 -10.67 8.38 -4.27
N THR A 31 -9.58 8.59 -5.02
CA THR A 31 -8.92 9.90 -5.16
C THR A 31 -9.50 10.78 -6.27
N ASP A 32 -10.46 10.27 -7.04
CA ASP A 32 -11.14 11.05 -8.08
C ASP A 32 -12.06 12.10 -7.44
N ASP A 33 -12.13 13.28 -8.04
CA ASP A 33 -12.98 14.39 -7.55
C ASP A 33 -14.45 13.98 -7.43
N SER A 34 -14.91 13.04 -8.26
CA SER A 34 -16.28 12.48 -8.21
C SER A 34 -16.56 11.69 -6.91
N GLN A 35 -15.54 11.16 -6.26
CA GLN A 35 -15.64 10.43 -4.99
C GLN A 35 -15.52 11.36 -3.78
N LYS A 36 -15.24 12.65 -4.01
CA LYS A 36 -15.16 13.71 -3.00
C LYS A 36 -14.18 13.38 -1.86
N PRO A 37 -12.91 13.06 -2.16
CA PRO A 37 -11.92 12.85 -1.11
C PRO A 37 -11.83 14.10 -0.22
N ASP A 38 -12.01 13.91 1.10
CA ASP A 38 -12.03 15.03 2.04
C ASP A 38 -10.61 15.33 2.54
N THR A 39 -10.12 16.53 2.24
CA THR A 39 -8.81 17.04 2.69
C THR A 39 -8.94 18.15 3.72
N LEU A 40 -10.16 18.58 4.07
CA LEU A 40 -10.40 19.73 4.93
C LEU A 40 -9.91 19.51 6.36
N TRP A 41 -10.00 18.26 6.85
CA TRP A 41 -9.49 17.88 8.16
C TRP A 41 -8.02 18.27 8.38
N TYR A 42 -7.23 18.38 7.30
CA TYR A 42 -5.84 18.83 7.33
C TYR A 42 -5.67 20.26 6.84
N THR A 43 -6.29 20.62 5.69
CA THR A 43 -6.01 21.91 5.04
C THR A 43 -6.47 23.10 5.85
N GLU A 44 -7.49 22.94 6.69
CA GLU A 44 -7.99 23.98 7.62
C GLU A 44 -7.24 23.99 8.97
N HIS A 45 -6.45 22.94 9.26
CA HIS A 45 -5.81 22.76 10.58
C HIS A 45 -4.34 22.36 10.47
N LYS A 46 -3.59 22.89 9.51
CA LYS A 46 -2.21 22.47 9.17
C LYS A 46 -1.23 22.50 10.33
N GLU A 47 -1.46 23.37 11.31
CA GLU A 47 -0.60 23.50 12.50
C GLU A 47 -0.81 22.37 13.51
N GLY A 48 -1.88 21.59 13.37
CA GLY A 48 -2.14 20.43 14.21
C GLY A 48 -1.04 19.39 14.09
N THR A 49 -0.81 18.65 15.16
CA THR A 49 0.13 17.53 15.20
C THR A 49 -0.58 16.16 15.18
N GLU A 50 -1.87 16.17 15.50
CA GLU A 50 -2.71 14.96 15.52
C GLU A 50 -4.03 15.21 14.78
N TYR A 51 -4.48 14.20 14.01
CA TYR A 51 -5.72 14.23 13.26
C TYR A 51 -6.42 12.88 13.39
N THR A 52 -7.75 12.91 13.48
CA THR A 52 -8.55 11.68 13.58
C THR A 52 -9.45 11.55 12.36
N LEU A 53 -9.32 10.44 11.65
CA LEU A 53 -10.14 10.10 10.48
C LEU A 53 -11.24 9.12 10.91
N THR A 54 -12.46 9.40 10.47
CA THR A 54 -13.66 8.61 10.81
C THR A 54 -14.44 8.14 9.59
N LYS A 55 -14.06 8.64 8.39
CA LYS A 55 -14.76 8.38 7.13
C LYS A 55 -13.80 7.92 6.03
N PRO A 56 -14.29 7.10 5.08
CA PRO A 56 -13.47 6.68 3.96
C PRO A 56 -13.02 7.84 3.07
N GLU A 57 -13.83 8.90 2.93
CA GLU A 57 -13.47 10.10 2.19
C GLU A 57 -12.27 10.85 2.82
N GLU A 58 -12.18 10.87 4.15
CA GLU A 58 -11.04 11.47 4.87
C GLU A 58 -9.76 10.64 4.67
N LEU A 59 -9.88 9.31 4.67
CA LEU A 59 -8.76 8.43 4.38
C LEU A 59 -8.32 8.56 2.90
N ALA A 60 -9.26 8.72 1.97
CA ALA A 60 -8.98 9.04 0.58
C ALA A 60 -8.31 10.42 0.45
N GLY A 61 -8.75 11.38 1.24
CA GLY A 61 -8.12 12.70 1.36
C GLY A 61 -6.65 12.62 1.77
N LEU A 62 -6.29 11.70 2.68
CA LEU A 62 -4.88 11.45 3.03
C LEU A 62 -4.07 11.01 1.80
N SER A 63 -4.61 10.12 0.97
CA SER A 63 -3.95 9.71 -0.28
C SER A 63 -3.76 10.90 -1.24
N VAL A 64 -4.76 11.75 -1.41
CA VAL A 64 -4.66 12.99 -2.22
C VAL A 64 -3.62 13.95 -1.65
N LEU A 65 -3.63 14.17 -0.33
CA LEU A 65 -2.69 15.09 0.34
C LEU A 65 -1.23 14.65 0.14
N VAL A 66 -0.95 13.34 0.26
CA VAL A 66 0.39 12.81 0.06
C VAL A 66 0.74 12.77 -1.42
N ASN A 67 -0.08 12.13 -2.23
CA ASN A 67 0.29 11.78 -3.61
C ASN A 67 0.26 13.00 -4.56
N THR A 68 -0.69 13.91 -4.36
CA THR A 68 -0.89 15.06 -5.26
C THR A 68 -0.27 16.34 -4.69
N TYR A 69 -0.49 16.60 -3.39
CA TYR A 69 0.02 17.82 -2.76
C TYR A 69 1.38 17.65 -2.11
N GLN A 70 1.89 16.40 -2.02
CA GLN A 70 3.20 16.04 -1.48
C GLN A 70 3.41 16.45 -0.01
N TYR A 71 2.33 16.48 0.78
CA TYR A 71 2.43 16.61 2.23
C TYR A 71 2.92 15.29 2.82
N THR A 72 4.11 15.27 3.37
CA THR A 72 4.73 14.04 3.89
C THR A 72 4.20 13.59 5.24
N PHE A 73 3.55 14.47 5.99
CA PHE A 73 3.08 14.28 7.37
C PHE A 73 4.20 13.97 8.38
N GLU A 74 5.45 14.31 8.07
CA GLU A 74 6.56 14.15 9.00
C GLU A 74 6.30 14.91 10.31
N GLY A 75 6.48 14.25 11.47
CA GLY A 75 6.18 14.78 12.77
C GLY A 75 4.69 14.85 13.15
N LYS A 76 3.78 14.36 12.28
CA LYS A 76 2.33 14.36 12.52
C LYS A 76 1.79 12.94 12.72
N THR A 77 0.71 12.83 13.50
CA THR A 77 0.01 11.57 13.76
C THR A 77 -1.39 11.61 13.17
N ILE A 78 -1.71 10.61 12.36
CA ILE A 78 -3.05 10.36 11.83
C ILE A 78 -3.62 9.15 12.58
N LYS A 79 -4.80 9.27 13.15
CA LYS A 79 -5.49 8.22 13.92
C LYS A 79 -6.78 7.80 13.21
N LEU A 80 -7.15 6.54 13.30
CA LEU A 80 -8.52 6.14 13.01
C LEU A 80 -9.38 6.31 14.26
N GLY A 81 -10.56 6.88 14.12
CA GLY A 81 -11.52 7.05 15.20
C GLY A 81 -12.56 5.93 15.28
N ASN A 82 -12.68 5.14 14.21
CA ASN A 82 -13.57 3.97 14.09
C ASN A 82 -13.14 3.10 12.91
N ASP A 83 -13.82 1.99 12.72
CA ASP A 83 -13.66 1.14 11.54
C ASP A 83 -14.06 1.90 10.28
N VAL A 84 -13.29 1.71 9.19
CA VAL A 84 -13.50 2.38 7.90
C VAL A 84 -13.72 1.34 6.81
N SER A 85 -14.82 1.45 6.07
CA SER A 85 -15.08 0.63 4.90
C SER A 85 -14.77 1.41 3.63
N LEU A 86 -13.87 0.85 2.80
CA LEU A 86 -13.54 1.34 1.46
C LEU A 86 -14.35 0.62 0.36
N ALA A 87 -15.23 -0.30 0.73
CA ALA A 87 -16.11 -0.98 -0.21
C ALA A 87 -17.10 0.02 -0.82
N LYS A 88 -16.96 0.28 -2.12
CA LYS A 88 -17.82 1.21 -2.86
C LYS A 88 -17.92 0.81 -4.32
N THR A 89 -19.12 0.97 -4.88
CA THR A 89 -19.39 0.82 -6.30
C THR A 89 -20.09 2.06 -6.85
N VAL A 90 -19.85 2.38 -8.12
CA VAL A 90 -20.56 3.43 -8.86
C VAL A 90 -21.10 2.79 -10.14
N GLY A 91 -22.42 2.59 -10.21
CA GLY A 91 -23.00 1.68 -11.19
C GLY A 91 -22.51 0.24 -10.95
N GLU A 92 -21.89 -0.37 -11.95
CA GLU A 92 -21.29 -1.71 -11.86
C GLU A 92 -19.78 -1.68 -11.56
N GLU A 93 -19.17 -0.50 -11.53
CA GLU A 93 -17.73 -0.33 -11.36
C GLU A 93 -17.33 -0.27 -9.89
N THR A 94 -16.34 -1.06 -9.51
CA THR A 94 -15.71 -0.99 -8.18
C THR A 94 -14.82 0.26 -8.09
N VAL A 95 -14.97 1.01 -7.00
CA VAL A 95 -14.09 2.15 -6.71
C VAL A 95 -12.78 1.63 -6.13
N LEU A 96 -11.68 1.86 -6.84
CA LEU A 96 -10.36 1.38 -6.47
C LEU A 96 -9.68 2.29 -5.45
N TRP A 97 -8.93 1.70 -4.54
CA TRP A 97 -8.06 2.41 -3.62
C TRP A 97 -6.76 2.83 -4.32
N THR A 98 -6.36 4.08 -4.12
CA THR A 98 -5.02 4.56 -4.49
C THR A 98 -4.14 4.54 -3.24
N PRO A 99 -3.08 3.72 -3.19
CA PRO A 99 -2.19 3.64 -2.03
C PRO A 99 -1.63 4.99 -1.59
N VAL A 100 -1.53 5.22 -0.28
CA VAL A 100 -0.91 6.43 0.27
C VAL A 100 0.60 6.37 0.09
N GLY A 101 1.18 7.36 -0.60
CA GLY A 101 2.58 7.35 -0.99
C GLY A 101 2.83 6.58 -2.29
N LEU A 102 3.59 7.18 -3.20
CA LEU A 102 3.88 6.61 -4.52
C LEU A 102 5.35 6.24 -4.66
N TYR A 103 5.59 5.11 -5.30
CA TYR A 103 6.91 4.69 -5.74
C TYR A 103 6.82 4.13 -7.16
N ILE A 104 7.56 4.72 -8.11
CA ILE A 104 7.66 4.28 -9.50
C ILE A 104 9.11 4.42 -9.93
N LYS A 105 9.86 3.33 -9.85
CA LYS A 105 11.31 3.31 -10.10
C LYS A 105 11.68 3.83 -11.49
N GLY A 106 10.97 3.39 -12.52
CA GLY A 106 11.23 3.77 -13.92
C GLY A 106 11.06 5.27 -14.20
N HIS A 107 10.20 5.95 -13.44
CA HIS A 107 9.93 7.39 -13.56
C HIS A 107 10.62 8.23 -12.48
N LYS A 108 11.40 7.63 -11.59
CA LYS A 108 12.04 8.29 -10.43
C LYS A 108 11.03 9.05 -9.54
N ILE A 109 9.82 8.50 -9.42
CA ILE A 109 8.81 9.02 -8.51
C ILE A 109 9.00 8.32 -7.16
N ASP A 110 9.24 9.12 -6.13
CA ASP A 110 9.43 8.70 -4.75
C ASP A 110 8.72 9.73 -3.84
N ILE A 111 7.45 9.49 -3.58
CA ILE A 111 6.58 10.36 -2.77
C ILE A 111 6.11 9.54 -1.57
N PRO A 112 6.89 9.49 -0.47
CA PRO A 112 6.55 8.67 0.67
C PRO A 112 5.60 9.37 1.65
N PHE A 113 4.82 8.58 2.39
CA PHE A 113 4.29 8.99 3.67
C PHE A 113 5.40 8.86 4.74
N LYS A 114 5.51 9.88 5.62
CA LYS A 114 6.56 9.95 6.67
C LYS A 114 6.01 10.13 8.08
N GLY A 115 4.71 10.25 8.22
CA GLY A 115 4.05 10.45 9.52
C GLY A 115 3.90 9.17 10.34
N THR A 116 3.19 9.30 11.45
CA THR A 116 2.64 8.17 12.20
C THR A 116 1.19 7.95 11.78
N PHE A 117 0.85 6.70 11.43
CA PHE A 117 -0.54 6.27 11.25
C PHE A 117 -0.87 5.26 12.35
N ASP A 118 -1.80 5.61 13.22
CA ASP A 118 -2.27 4.77 14.32
C ASP A 118 -3.71 4.31 14.06
N GLY A 119 -3.85 3.05 13.74
CA GLY A 119 -5.16 2.42 13.52
C GLY A 119 -6.01 2.32 14.78
N GLN A 120 -5.45 2.53 15.99
CA GLN A 120 -6.17 2.45 17.28
C GLN A 120 -6.86 1.08 17.51
N GLY A 121 -6.46 0.05 16.77
CA GLY A 121 -7.13 -1.25 16.77
C GLY A 121 -8.32 -1.34 15.81
N HIS A 122 -8.65 -0.27 15.10
CA HIS A 122 -9.71 -0.24 14.10
C HIS A 122 -9.33 -0.93 12.81
N THR A 123 -10.37 -1.31 12.07
CA THR A 123 -10.27 -2.04 10.80
C THR A 123 -10.44 -1.11 9.61
N VAL A 124 -9.57 -1.24 8.61
CA VAL A 124 -9.81 -0.79 7.24
C VAL A 124 -10.20 -2.02 6.42
N ASP A 125 -11.42 -2.03 5.89
CA ASP A 125 -11.96 -3.15 5.12
C ASP A 125 -12.48 -2.72 3.75
N GLY A 126 -12.67 -3.68 2.84
CA GLY A 126 -13.21 -3.42 1.50
C GLY A 126 -12.27 -2.68 0.57
N MET A 127 -10.99 -2.56 0.91
CA MET A 127 -9.97 -1.96 0.06
C MET A 127 -9.75 -2.81 -1.20
N GLN A 128 -9.89 -2.20 -2.39
CA GLN A 128 -9.63 -2.86 -3.66
C GLN A 128 -8.53 -2.12 -4.41
N VAL A 129 -7.38 -2.77 -4.59
CA VAL A 129 -6.25 -2.23 -5.39
C VAL A 129 -5.99 -3.14 -6.57
N SER A 130 -5.96 -2.58 -7.77
CA SER A 130 -5.60 -3.30 -8.98
C SER A 130 -4.92 -2.38 -9.99
N GLY A 131 -4.30 -2.97 -11.03
CA GLY A 131 -3.63 -2.22 -12.10
C GLY A 131 -2.13 -2.47 -12.16
N THR A 132 -1.38 -1.49 -12.64
CA THR A 132 0.07 -1.58 -12.88
C THR A 132 0.91 -0.85 -11.81
N ILE A 133 0.38 -0.71 -10.60
CA ILE A 133 1.01 0.01 -9.49
C ILE A 133 2.22 -0.78 -9.00
N GLU A 134 3.35 -0.11 -8.77
CA GLU A 134 4.61 -0.77 -8.36
C GLU A 134 4.65 -1.07 -6.86
N ALA A 135 4.20 -0.15 -6.00
CA ALA A 135 4.14 -0.34 -4.55
C ALA A 135 2.68 -0.32 -4.06
N VAL A 136 2.22 -1.44 -3.51
CA VAL A 136 0.79 -1.75 -3.32
C VAL A 136 0.48 -2.15 -1.88
N GLY A 137 -0.58 -1.57 -1.32
CA GLY A 137 -1.14 -1.80 0.00
C GLY A 137 -2.08 -0.66 0.39
N LEU A 138 -2.43 -0.55 1.68
CA LEU A 138 -3.05 0.68 2.17
C LEU A 138 -2.11 1.86 1.94
N PHE A 139 -0.82 1.64 2.22
CA PHE A 139 0.27 2.52 1.84
C PHE A 139 1.06 1.93 0.66
N GLY A 140 1.44 2.76 -0.31
CA GLY A 140 2.38 2.35 -1.34
C GLY A 140 3.82 2.42 -0.80
N ASN A 141 4.21 3.60 -0.32
CA ASN A 141 5.58 3.93 0.04
C ASN A 141 5.69 4.62 1.40
N LEU A 142 6.44 4.01 2.30
CA LEU A 142 6.74 4.51 3.64
C LEU A 142 8.24 4.82 3.77
N SER A 143 8.58 6.04 4.24
CA SER A 143 9.97 6.42 4.50
C SER A 143 10.10 7.26 5.78
N GLY A 144 10.72 6.70 6.82
CA GLY A 144 10.78 7.32 8.14
C GLY A 144 9.44 7.35 8.90
N ALA A 145 8.48 6.52 8.47
CA ALA A 145 7.12 6.47 9.00
C ALA A 145 6.95 5.45 10.12
N THR A 146 5.84 5.57 10.85
CA THR A 146 5.34 4.50 11.74
C THR A 146 3.89 4.19 11.41
N VAL A 147 3.57 2.92 11.15
CA VAL A 147 2.18 2.43 11.08
C VAL A 147 1.98 1.44 12.22
N ARG A 148 0.93 1.63 13.00
CA ARG A 148 0.70 0.77 14.17
C ARG A 148 -0.77 0.51 14.45
N ASN A 149 -1.04 -0.60 15.17
CA ASN A 149 -2.36 -0.95 15.71
C ASN A 149 -3.46 -0.94 14.64
N LEU A 150 -3.15 -1.38 13.43
CA LEU A 150 -4.06 -1.37 12.28
C LEU A 150 -4.51 -2.78 11.96
N VAL A 151 -5.79 -2.95 11.66
CA VAL A 151 -6.36 -4.19 11.14
C VAL A 151 -6.77 -3.98 9.68
N ILE A 152 -6.34 -4.87 8.78
CA ILE A 152 -6.83 -4.94 7.40
C ILE A 152 -7.85 -6.07 7.32
N GLY A 153 -9.07 -5.72 6.91
CA GLY A 153 -10.22 -6.64 6.88
C GLY A 153 -10.19 -7.62 5.70
N SER A 154 -10.93 -8.71 5.84
CA SER A 154 -10.92 -9.85 4.89
C SER A 154 -11.61 -9.56 3.55
N ASN A 155 -12.47 -8.54 3.46
CA ASN A 155 -13.14 -8.15 2.22
C ASN A 155 -12.27 -7.25 1.33
N SER A 156 -11.03 -7.02 1.72
CA SER A 156 -10.03 -6.28 0.95
C SER A 156 -9.28 -7.18 -0.03
N SER A 157 -8.74 -6.57 -1.09
CA SER A 157 -7.93 -7.27 -2.09
C SER A 157 -6.88 -6.32 -2.68
N VAL A 158 -5.66 -6.81 -2.84
CA VAL A 158 -4.58 -6.06 -3.46
C VAL A 158 -3.88 -6.92 -4.50
N THR A 159 -3.81 -6.41 -5.73
CA THR A 159 -3.11 -7.05 -6.84
C THR A 159 -2.37 -6.01 -7.68
N SER A 160 -1.34 -6.46 -8.38
CA SER A 160 -0.67 -5.66 -9.40
C SER A 160 -0.17 -6.53 -10.53
N THR A 161 -0.31 -6.04 -11.76
CA THR A 161 0.28 -6.65 -12.96
C THR A 161 1.66 -6.07 -13.29
N ASN A 162 2.20 -5.17 -12.48
CA ASN A 162 3.55 -4.65 -12.63
C ASN A 162 4.57 -5.77 -12.37
N SER A 163 5.51 -5.95 -13.28
CA SER A 163 6.50 -7.03 -13.23
C SER A 163 7.57 -6.88 -12.12
N SER A 164 7.56 -5.76 -11.42
CA SER A 164 8.47 -5.45 -10.30
C SER A 164 7.70 -4.96 -9.06
N ALA A 165 6.43 -5.38 -8.93
CA ALA A 165 5.58 -4.93 -7.84
C ALA A 165 6.08 -5.37 -6.47
N GLN A 166 5.86 -4.51 -5.49
CA GLN A 166 6.00 -4.80 -4.07
C GLN A 166 4.61 -4.71 -3.43
N ILE A 167 4.09 -5.81 -2.93
CA ILE A 167 2.70 -5.94 -2.53
C ILE A 167 2.61 -6.43 -1.08
N GLY A 168 1.95 -5.65 -0.23
CA GLY A 168 1.62 -6.03 1.14
C GLY A 168 0.25 -5.48 1.53
N SER A 169 -0.38 -6.04 2.54
CA SER A 169 -1.68 -5.54 3.00
C SER A 169 -1.56 -4.13 3.59
N VAL A 170 -0.53 -3.90 4.41
CA VAL A 170 -0.28 -2.61 5.05
C VAL A 170 0.52 -1.70 4.12
N ALA A 171 1.65 -2.18 3.58
CA ALA A 171 2.40 -1.35 2.63
C ALA A 171 3.19 -2.17 1.60
N GLY A 172 3.41 -1.57 0.42
CA GLY A 172 4.26 -2.14 -0.63
C GLY A 172 5.74 -2.04 -0.29
N LEU A 173 6.23 -0.84 -0.05
CA LEU A 173 7.65 -0.54 0.20
C LEU A 173 7.84 0.16 1.55
N LEU A 174 8.85 -0.31 2.29
CA LEU A 174 9.21 0.21 3.61
C LEU A 174 10.69 0.57 3.66
N THR A 175 10.99 1.83 3.95
CA THR A 175 12.36 2.35 4.12
C THR A 175 12.46 3.11 5.45
N LYS A 176 13.39 2.76 6.33
CA LYS A 176 13.64 3.42 7.64
C LYS A 176 12.34 3.63 8.46
N SER A 177 11.39 2.73 8.33
CA SER A 177 10.03 2.85 8.88
C SER A 177 9.71 1.69 9.81
N ARG A 178 8.65 1.83 10.60
CA ARG A 178 8.22 0.84 11.59
C ARG A 178 6.78 0.41 11.37
N ILE A 179 6.54 -0.89 11.40
CA ILE A 179 5.19 -1.47 11.39
C ILE A 179 5.02 -2.25 12.69
N LEU A 180 4.06 -1.86 13.51
CA LEU A 180 3.90 -2.37 14.87
C LEU A 180 2.48 -2.85 15.12
N ASN A 181 2.32 -4.10 15.61
CA ASN A 181 1.03 -4.63 16.05
C ASN A 181 -0.08 -4.52 14.99
N CYS A 182 0.26 -4.67 13.71
CA CYS A 182 -0.72 -4.68 12.63
C CYS A 182 -1.19 -6.12 12.35
N THR A 183 -2.46 -6.25 11.96
CA THR A 183 -3.07 -7.55 11.63
C THR A 183 -3.65 -7.53 10.23
N ASN A 184 -3.38 -8.56 9.46
CA ASN A 184 -3.96 -8.77 8.13
C ASN A 184 -4.90 -9.98 8.11
N HIS A 185 -6.09 -9.80 7.58
CA HIS A 185 -7.07 -10.89 7.33
C HIS A 185 -7.33 -11.12 5.85
N MET A 186 -6.94 -10.20 4.95
CA MET A 186 -7.17 -10.37 3.52
C MET A 186 -6.13 -11.29 2.86
N PRO A 187 -6.48 -12.01 1.78
CA PRO A 187 -5.50 -12.67 0.95
C PRO A 187 -4.64 -11.64 0.19
N VAL A 188 -3.34 -11.90 0.07
CA VAL A 188 -2.38 -11.07 -0.67
C VAL A 188 -1.76 -11.88 -1.77
N SER A 189 -1.95 -11.49 -3.02
CA SER A 189 -1.45 -12.26 -4.15
C SER A 189 -1.01 -11.39 -5.32
N SER A 190 -0.20 -11.97 -6.20
CA SER A 190 0.12 -11.38 -7.49
C SER A 190 0.12 -12.44 -8.57
N PRO A 191 -0.47 -12.16 -9.74
CA PRO A 191 -0.29 -12.97 -10.93
C PRO A 191 1.06 -12.71 -11.62
N GLY A 192 1.83 -11.71 -11.14
CA GLY A 192 3.05 -11.21 -11.78
C GLY A 192 4.23 -12.17 -11.80
N GLY A 193 5.34 -11.71 -12.37
CA GLY A 193 6.55 -12.50 -12.62
C GLY A 193 7.44 -12.72 -11.39
N THR A 194 8.64 -13.27 -11.65
CA THR A 194 9.63 -13.65 -10.62
C THR A 194 10.27 -12.47 -9.87
N ASN A 195 10.17 -11.25 -10.40
CA ASN A 195 10.71 -10.05 -9.75
C ASN A 195 9.69 -9.33 -8.83
N VAL A 196 8.57 -9.97 -8.54
CA VAL A 196 7.51 -9.43 -7.67
C VAL A 196 7.74 -9.92 -6.24
N TYR A 197 7.50 -9.03 -5.29
CA TYR A 197 7.65 -9.26 -3.85
C TYR A 197 6.28 -9.19 -3.17
N VAL A 198 5.79 -10.30 -2.62
CA VAL A 198 4.48 -10.37 -1.96
C VAL A 198 4.63 -10.81 -0.51
N GLY A 199 4.24 -9.94 0.41
CA GLY A 199 4.20 -10.24 1.83
C GLY A 199 2.82 -10.03 2.44
N GLY A 200 2.48 -10.82 3.44
CA GLY A 200 1.17 -10.70 4.10
C GLY A 200 0.95 -9.32 4.73
N ILE A 201 2.01 -8.65 5.18
CA ILE A 201 1.99 -7.31 5.79
C ILE A 201 2.72 -6.30 4.91
N ILE A 202 3.97 -6.58 4.53
CA ILE A 202 4.83 -5.69 3.75
C ILE A 202 5.40 -6.42 2.54
N GLY A 203 5.32 -5.81 1.35
CA GLY A 203 5.90 -6.37 0.14
C GLY A 203 7.42 -6.48 0.25
N ARG A 204 8.10 -5.38 0.49
CA ARG A 204 9.55 -5.31 0.57
C ARG A 204 10.03 -4.33 1.63
N MET A 205 11.01 -4.75 2.43
CA MET A 205 11.81 -3.85 3.26
C MET A 205 13.10 -3.48 2.50
N ASN A 206 13.48 -2.22 2.57
CA ASN A 206 14.62 -1.72 1.79
C ASN A 206 15.84 -1.44 2.67
N VAL A 207 15.74 -0.58 3.68
CA VAL A 207 16.85 -0.24 4.59
C VAL A 207 16.32 0.12 5.95
N SER A 208 16.91 -0.47 7.01
CA SER A 208 16.64 -0.12 8.42
C SER A 208 15.15 -0.10 8.77
N GLY A 209 14.39 -1.03 8.20
CA GLY A 209 12.98 -1.22 8.50
C GLY A 209 12.79 -2.09 9.75
N TYR A 210 11.66 -1.91 10.42
CA TYR A 210 11.30 -2.69 11.59
C TYR A 210 9.84 -3.14 11.51
N ILE A 211 9.62 -4.45 11.59
CA ILE A 211 8.29 -5.05 11.72
C ILE A 211 8.23 -5.80 13.04
N GLY A 212 7.31 -5.43 13.93
CA GLY A 212 7.19 -6.05 15.26
C GLY A 212 5.75 -6.31 15.68
N GLY A 213 5.50 -7.52 16.25
CA GLY A 213 4.21 -7.90 16.81
C GLY A 213 3.07 -8.05 15.78
N CYS A 214 3.38 -8.16 14.49
CA CYS A 214 2.38 -8.24 13.43
C CYS A 214 1.86 -9.68 13.23
N LYS A 215 0.61 -9.79 12.77
CA LYS A 215 -0.06 -11.06 12.53
C LYS A 215 -0.64 -11.10 11.12
N ASN A 216 -0.40 -12.19 10.39
CA ASN A 216 -1.05 -12.45 9.12
C ASN A 216 -1.94 -13.69 9.21
N TYR A 217 -3.20 -13.53 8.85
CA TYR A 217 -4.18 -14.61 8.73
C TYR A 217 -4.54 -14.90 7.28
N GLY A 218 -4.28 -13.94 6.37
CA GLY A 218 -4.58 -14.08 4.96
C GLY A 218 -3.62 -15.03 4.24
N GLU A 219 -4.11 -15.73 3.22
CA GLU A 219 -3.27 -16.50 2.32
C GLU A 219 -2.34 -15.56 1.53
N VAL A 220 -1.08 -15.96 1.34
CA VAL A 220 -0.08 -15.19 0.59
C VAL A 220 0.44 -16.03 -0.56
N SER A 221 0.35 -15.53 -1.80
CA SER A 221 0.79 -16.29 -2.97
C SER A 221 1.44 -15.44 -4.07
N ASN A 222 2.52 -15.95 -4.66
CA ASN A 222 3.24 -15.27 -5.74
C ASN A 222 4.17 -16.25 -6.47
N PRO A 223 4.34 -16.12 -7.80
CA PRO A 223 5.38 -16.86 -8.52
C PRO A 223 6.82 -16.35 -8.26
N GLY A 224 7.00 -15.13 -7.69
CA GLY A 224 8.29 -14.58 -7.29
C GLY A 224 8.59 -14.79 -5.81
N SER A 225 9.16 -13.77 -5.15
CA SER A 225 9.47 -13.85 -3.71
C SER A 225 8.21 -13.67 -2.87
N VAL A 226 7.97 -14.59 -1.91
CA VAL A 226 6.78 -14.57 -1.06
C VAL A 226 7.12 -14.87 0.39
N GLY A 227 6.55 -14.08 1.30
CA GLY A 227 6.69 -14.30 2.75
C GLY A 227 5.41 -14.05 3.51
N GLY A 228 5.14 -14.83 4.55
CA GLY A 228 3.92 -14.69 5.34
C GLY A 228 3.78 -13.31 6.01
N ILE A 229 4.89 -12.63 6.27
CA ILE A 229 4.93 -11.26 6.81
C ILE A 229 5.53 -10.30 5.80
N THR A 230 6.74 -10.58 5.27
CA THR A 230 7.39 -9.77 4.24
C THR A 230 8.11 -10.64 3.23
N ALA A 231 8.06 -10.27 1.94
CA ALA A 231 8.74 -11.05 0.90
C ALA A 231 10.25 -10.93 0.96
N SER A 232 10.79 -9.77 1.33
CA SER A 232 12.23 -9.63 1.49
C SER A 232 12.62 -8.56 2.49
N THR A 233 13.75 -8.79 3.13
CA THR A 233 14.44 -7.82 3.98
C THR A 233 15.75 -7.39 3.31
N ASN A 234 16.36 -6.33 3.80
CA ASN A 234 17.66 -5.82 3.38
C ASN A 234 18.51 -5.54 4.63
N LYS A 235 19.70 -4.98 4.45
CA LYS A 235 20.62 -4.65 5.55
C LYS A 235 19.96 -3.86 6.67
N ALA A 236 20.25 -4.27 7.92
CA ALA A 236 19.74 -3.67 9.14
C ALA A 236 18.19 -3.67 9.28
N ASP A 237 17.49 -4.48 8.51
CA ASP A 237 16.06 -4.71 8.70
C ASP A 237 15.83 -5.70 9.87
N THR A 238 14.73 -5.52 10.59
CA THR A 238 14.35 -6.36 11.72
C THR A 238 12.91 -6.83 11.61
N VAL A 239 12.69 -8.13 11.75
CA VAL A 239 11.36 -8.75 11.86
C VAL A 239 11.31 -9.55 13.16
N VAL A 240 10.46 -9.16 14.12
CA VAL A 240 10.43 -9.72 15.47
C VAL A 240 9.01 -9.91 16.00
N ASN A 241 8.78 -10.99 16.74
CA ASN A 241 7.49 -11.27 17.38
C ASN A 241 6.30 -11.29 16.42
N CYS A 242 6.54 -11.65 15.16
CA CYS A 242 5.51 -11.74 14.12
C CYS A 242 5.04 -13.18 13.96
N VAL A 243 3.76 -13.35 13.63
CA VAL A 243 3.15 -14.67 13.44
C VAL A 243 2.42 -14.69 12.11
N ASN A 244 2.63 -15.74 11.34
CA ASN A 244 1.86 -16.04 10.15
C ASN A 244 1.01 -17.29 10.37
N TYR A 245 -0.30 -17.14 10.25
CA TYR A 245 -1.30 -18.23 10.26
C TYR A 245 -1.78 -18.58 8.85
N GLY A 246 -1.59 -17.64 7.90
CA GLY A 246 -2.01 -17.83 6.52
C GLY A 246 -1.12 -18.83 5.77
N LYS A 247 -1.71 -19.52 4.82
CA LYS A 247 -0.96 -20.36 3.89
C LYS A 247 -0.05 -19.48 3.02
N VAL A 248 1.22 -19.91 2.84
CA VAL A 248 2.16 -19.26 1.93
C VAL A 248 2.42 -20.18 0.75
N THR A 249 2.17 -19.70 -0.47
CA THR A 249 2.35 -20.45 -1.70
C THR A 249 3.29 -19.71 -2.65
N GLY A 250 4.50 -20.21 -2.82
CA GLY A 250 5.45 -19.77 -3.83
C GLY A 250 5.48 -20.71 -5.03
N LYS A 251 6.19 -20.32 -6.07
CA LYS A 251 6.51 -21.18 -7.21
C LYS A 251 7.98 -21.63 -7.10
N ASP A 252 8.22 -22.89 -7.37
CA ASP A 252 9.58 -23.42 -7.53
C ASP A 252 10.12 -22.94 -8.89
N ALA A 253 10.89 -21.87 -8.86
CA ALA A 253 11.51 -21.25 -10.03
C ALA A 253 12.80 -20.54 -9.61
N ASP A 254 13.73 -20.37 -10.56
CA ASP A 254 14.96 -19.62 -10.33
C ASP A 254 14.66 -18.21 -9.83
N ASN A 255 15.40 -17.78 -8.79
CA ASN A 255 15.23 -16.50 -8.12
C ASN A 255 13.88 -16.27 -7.44
N SER A 256 13.15 -17.34 -7.11
CA SER A 256 11.94 -17.29 -6.29
C SER A 256 12.25 -17.81 -4.89
N TYR A 257 11.76 -17.09 -3.87
CA TYR A 257 12.03 -17.40 -2.47
C TYR A 257 10.73 -17.46 -1.69
N THR A 258 10.53 -18.56 -0.95
CA THR A 258 9.31 -18.78 -0.17
C THR A 258 9.66 -18.96 1.29
N GLY A 259 9.04 -18.18 2.17
CA GLY A 259 9.22 -18.31 3.62
C GLY A 259 7.94 -18.10 4.41
N GLY A 260 7.77 -18.87 5.49
CA GLY A 260 6.60 -18.76 6.35
C GLY A 260 6.46 -17.38 7.03
N ILE A 261 7.56 -16.68 7.24
CA ILE A 261 7.63 -15.32 7.80
C ILE A 261 8.29 -14.37 6.79
N VAL A 262 9.55 -14.64 6.41
CA VAL A 262 10.33 -13.83 5.46
C VAL A 262 10.69 -14.71 4.27
N GLY A 263 10.40 -14.25 3.05
CA GLY A 263 10.74 -14.98 1.83
C GLY A 263 12.24 -15.00 1.56
N TYR A 264 12.87 -13.83 1.54
CA TYR A 264 14.30 -13.66 1.28
C TYR A 264 14.98 -12.79 2.33
N LEU A 265 16.03 -13.31 2.91
CA LEU A 265 16.87 -12.61 3.89
C LEU A 265 18.19 -12.20 3.22
N TYR A 266 18.43 -10.89 3.14
CA TYR A 266 19.77 -10.41 2.84
C TYR A 266 20.70 -10.58 4.05
N GLU A 267 21.99 -10.69 3.80
CA GLU A 267 23.02 -10.69 4.85
C GLU A 267 22.84 -9.49 5.79
N ASP A 268 23.05 -9.70 7.09
CA ASP A 268 22.87 -8.70 8.16
C ASP A 268 21.43 -8.30 8.49
N SER A 269 20.40 -9.01 8.01
CA SER A 269 19.02 -8.88 8.50
C SER A 269 18.80 -9.67 9.81
N ARG A 270 17.88 -9.21 10.68
CA ARG A 270 17.56 -9.83 11.97
C ARG A 270 16.06 -10.02 12.15
#